data_13f3742cd107279fef605fca713f1609
#
_entry.id   13f3742cd107279fef605fca713f1609
#
_cell.length_a   1.000
_cell.length_b   1.000
_cell.length_c   1.000
_cell.angle_alpha   90.00
_cell.angle_beta   90.00
_cell.angle_gamma   90.00
#
_symmetry.space_group_name_H-M   'P 1'
#
loop_
_entity.id
_entity.type
_entity.pdbx_description
1 polymer ?
#
loop_
_entity_poly.entity_id
_entity_poly.type
_entity_poly.pdbx_seq_one_letter_code
_entity_poly.pdbx_strand_id
1 'polypeptide(L)'
;MFFIKEYLFIRLTYSKKLAIIYRIMTMEVTDMPQNKGPFYMTTAIAYTSGKPHIGNTYEIVLADSIARFRRQEGYDVFFQTGTDEHGQKIELKAEEAGITPKEFVDNVSTEIKRIWDLMDTSYDKFIRTTDDYHEKQVQKIFKKLYDQGDIYKGS
;
A
#
# COMPACT_ATOMS: atom_id res chain seq x y z
N MET A 1 -29.82 18.68 36.56
CA MET A 1 -28.44 18.19 36.78
C MET A 1 -27.81 17.50 35.55
N PHE A 2 -28.59 17.07 34.58
CA PHE A 2 -28.08 16.45 33.32
C PHE A 2 -27.52 17.49 32.33
N PHE A 3 -28.13 18.67 32.18
CA PHE A 3 -27.71 19.69 31.22
C PHE A 3 -26.31 20.31 31.47
N ILE A 4 -25.87 20.34 32.72
CA ILE A 4 -24.56 20.93 33.08
C ILE A 4 -23.41 20.02 32.68
N LYS A 5 -23.59 18.70 32.72
CA LYS A 5 -22.54 17.74 32.31
C LYS A 5 -22.30 17.74 30.81
N GLU A 6 -23.33 17.86 30.00
CA GLU A 6 -23.19 17.95 28.54
C GLU A 6 -22.53 19.26 28.10
N TYR A 7 -22.90 20.38 28.72
CA TYR A 7 -22.28 21.67 28.40
C TYR A 7 -20.81 21.72 28.78
N LEU A 8 -20.43 21.10 29.89
CA LEU A 8 -19.05 21.01 30.34
C LEU A 8 -18.22 20.10 29.45
N PHE A 9 -18.80 19.00 28.97
CA PHE A 9 -18.16 18.06 28.04
C PHE A 9 -17.91 18.67 26.65
N ILE A 10 -18.91 19.39 26.11
CA ILE A 10 -18.80 20.12 24.83
C ILE A 10 -17.74 21.24 24.96
N ARG A 11 -17.72 21.98 26.07
CA ARG A 11 -16.75 23.06 26.29
C ARG A 11 -15.31 22.53 26.45
N LEU A 12 -15.12 21.38 27.10
CA LEU A 12 -13.80 20.71 27.23
C LEU A 12 -13.32 20.14 25.90
N THR A 13 -14.19 19.57 25.08
CA THR A 13 -13.82 19.07 23.76
C THR A 13 -13.54 20.21 22.76
N TYR A 14 -14.27 21.31 22.85
CA TYR A 14 -14.00 22.51 22.04
C TYR A 14 -12.69 23.19 22.45
N SER A 15 -12.42 23.29 23.74
CA SER A 15 -11.17 23.84 24.31
C SER A 15 -9.95 23.01 23.88
N LYS A 16 -10.04 21.69 23.90
CA LYS A 16 -8.95 20.81 23.43
C LYS A 16 -8.71 20.94 21.93
N LYS A 17 -9.76 21.02 21.13
CA LYS A 17 -9.64 21.27 19.68
C LYS A 17 -9.02 22.64 19.38
N LEU A 18 -9.44 23.69 20.10
CA LEU A 18 -8.84 25.02 19.97
C LEU A 18 -7.38 25.04 20.40
N ALA A 19 -7.02 24.34 21.48
CA ALA A 19 -5.64 24.24 21.93
C ALA A 19 -4.76 23.49 20.93
N ILE A 20 -5.29 22.44 20.27
CA ILE A 20 -4.58 21.74 19.20
C ILE A 20 -4.40 22.65 17.99
N ILE A 21 -5.44 23.37 17.56
CA ILE A 21 -5.36 24.30 16.43
C ILE A 21 -4.38 25.43 16.77
N TYR A 22 -4.45 26.02 17.98
CA TYR A 22 -3.53 27.05 18.42
C TYR A 22 -2.08 26.56 18.42
N ARG A 23 -1.83 25.32 18.91
CA ARG A 23 -0.50 24.70 18.92
C ARG A 23 0.03 24.47 17.49
N ILE A 24 -0.82 24.06 16.56
CA ILE A 24 -0.46 23.91 15.14
C ILE A 24 -0.12 25.28 14.53
N MET A 25 -0.91 26.33 14.83
CA MET A 25 -0.71 27.68 14.30
C MET A 25 0.51 28.42 14.92
N THR A 26 0.96 28.00 16.10
CA THR A 26 2.10 28.57 16.82
C THR A 26 3.38 27.74 16.74
N MET A 27 3.34 26.58 16.01
CA MET A 27 4.54 25.80 15.75
C MET A 27 5.55 26.66 14.96
N GLU A 28 6.70 26.90 15.53
CA GLU A 28 7.81 27.49 14.78
C GLU A 28 8.29 26.50 13.70
N VAL A 29 8.89 27.02 12.62
CA VAL A 29 9.42 26.19 11.54
C VAL A 29 10.44 25.15 12.05
N THR A 30 11.08 25.44 13.20
CA THR A 30 12.00 24.53 13.90
C THR A 30 11.31 23.33 14.55
N ASP A 31 9.98 23.41 14.82
CA ASP A 31 9.19 22.34 15.43
C ASP A 31 8.55 21.42 14.38
N MET A 32 8.71 21.74 13.08
CA MET A 32 8.29 20.84 12.03
C MET A 32 9.19 19.60 12.00
N PRO A 33 8.63 18.42 11.72
CA PRO A 33 9.44 17.20 11.57
C PRO A 33 10.53 17.47 10.54
N GLN A 34 11.80 17.43 10.97
CA GLN A 34 12.92 17.56 10.05
C GLN A 34 12.93 16.34 9.12
N ASN A 35 13.28 16.53 7.85
CA ASN A 35 13.44 15.41 6.92
C ASN A 35 14.52 14.46 7.45
N LYS A 36 14.07 13.30 7.95
CA LYS A 36 14.92 12.23 8.48
C LYS A 36 15.51 11.33 7.39
N GLY A 37 15.25 11.67 6.12
CA GLY A 37 15.68 10.90 4.97
C GLY A 37 14.63 9.91 4.46
N PRO A 38 14.98 9.11 3.44
CA PRO A 38 14.06 8.19 2.80
C PRO A 38 13.75 6.98 3.69
N PHE A 39 12.50 6.54 3.65
CA PHE A 39 12.03 5.29 4.24
C PHE A 39 11.25 4.51 3.20
N TYR A 40 11.80 3.39 2.74
CA TYR A 40 11.17 2.53 1.75
C TYR A 40 10.51 1.33 2.43
N MET A 41 9.27 1.04 2.06
CA MET A 41 8.51 -0.08 2.60
C MET A 41 7.67 -0.75 1.52
N THR A 42 7.63 -2.08 1.56
CA THR A 42 6.76 -2.91 0.72
C THR A 42 5.93 -3.87 1.57
N THR A 43 4.80 -4.31 1.01
CA THR A 43 4.08 -5.50 1.48
C THR A 43 4.39 -6.68 0.57
N ALA A 44 3.94 -7.88 0.96
CA ALA A 44 3.67 -8.91 -0.04
C ALA A 44 2.64 -8.38 -1.04
N ILE A 45 2.77 -8.80 -2.31
CA ILE A 45 1.81 -8.44 -3.36
C ILE A 45 0.75 -9.53 -3.47
N ALA A 46 -0.53 -9.12 -3.54
CA ALA A 46 -1.64 -10.07 -3.50
C ALA A 46 -1.70 -10.91 -4.78
N TYR A 47 -1.77 -12.24 -4.62
CA TYR A 47 -1.90 -13.14 -5.76
C TYR A 47 -3.31 -13.09 -6.37
N THR A 48 -3.39 -12.84 -7.67
CA THR A 48 -4.65 -12.58 -8.38
C THR A 48 -5.45 -13.83 -8.74
N SER A 49 -5.35 -14.90 -7.96
CA SER A 49 -6.17 -16.09 -8.16
C SER A 49 -7.60 -15.97 -7.61
N GLY A 50 -7.96 -14.86 -7.00
CA GLY A 50 -9.27 -14.56 -6.43
C GLY A 50 -9.31 -13.27 -5.65
N LYS A 51 -10.47 -12.97 -5.06
CA LYS A 51 -10.66 -11.79 -4.21
C LYS A 51 -9.79 -11.89 -2.95
N PRO A 52 -9.26 -10.74 -2.44
CA PRO A 52 -8.50 -10.75 -1.21
C PRO A 52 -9.40 -11.13 -0.02
N HIS A 53 -8.81 -11.79 0.96
CA HIS A 53 -9.46 -12.14 2.22
C HIS A 53 -8.93 -11.27 3.37
N ILE A 54 -9.52 -11.41 4.55
CA ILE A 54 -9.17 -10.61 5.74
C ILE A 54 -7.68 -10.64 6.10
N GLY A 55 -6.96 -11.73 5.82
CA GLY A 55 -5.51 -11.82 6.04
C GLY A 55 -4.71 -10.85 5.18
N ASN A 56 -5.10 -10.67 3.90
CA ASN A 56 -4.47 -9.70 3.02
C ASN A 56 -4.77 -8.26 3.48
N THR A 57 -6.01 -7.98 3.92
CA THR A 57 -6.39 -6.67 4.44
C THR A 57 -5.69 -6.34 5.76
N TYR A 58 -5.45 -7.33 6.63
CA TYR A 58 -4.69 -7.15 7.86
C TYR A 58 -3.26 -6.69 7.58
N GLU A 59 -2.58 -7.35 6.65
CA GLU A 59 -1.20 -6.99 6.26
C GLU A 59 -1.11 -5.57 5.72
N ILE A 60 -2.02 -5.18 4.83
CA ILE A 60 -1.99 -3.86 4.21
C ILE A 60 -2.28 -2.75 5.23
N VAL A 61 -3.20 -2.96 6.17
CA VAL A 61 -3.52 -2.00 7.23
C VAL A 61 -2.36 -1.85 8.21
N LEU A 62 -1.68 -2.96 8.55
CA LEU A 62 -0.49 -2.91 9.41
C LEU A 62 0.63 -2.11 8.75
N ALA A 63 0.91 -2.37 7.47
CA ALA A 63 1.91 -1.65 6.71
C ALA A 63 1.55 -0.16 6.57
N ASP A 64 0.30 0.17 6.27
CA ASP A 64 -0.18 1.54 6.19
C ASP A 64 -0.01 2.31 7.51
N SER A 65 -0.29 1.64 8.63
CA SER A 65 -0.09 2.23 9.96
C SER A 65 1.37 2.61 10.20
N ILE A 66 2.32 1.76 9.79
CA ILE A 66 3.76 2.02 9.89
C ILE A 66 4.15 3.17 8.94
N ALA A 67 3.67 3.17 7.70
CA ALA A 67 3.95 4.22 6.73
C ALA A 67 3.49 5.59 7.23
N ARG A 68 2.26 5.67 7.75
CA ARG A 68 1.69 6.89 8.34
C ARG A 68 2.49 7.37 9.55
N PHE A 69 2.88 6.45 10.43
CA PHE A 69 3.69 6.76 11.58
C PHE A 69 5.06 7.34 11.17
N ARG A 70 5.73 6.72 10.19
CA ARG A 70 7.02 7.21 9.68
C ARG A 70 6.91 8.58 9.01
N ARG A 71 5.83 8.85 8.27
CA ARG A 71 5.56 10.19 7.74
C ARG A 71 5.39 11.23 8.86
N GLN A 72 4.67 10.87 9.94
CA GLN A 72 4.53 11.76 11.11
C GLN A 72 5.86 12.03 11.82
N GLU A 73 6.79 11.07 11.81
CA GLU A 73 8.13 11.27 12.34
C GLU A 73 9.03 12.15 11.45
N GLY A 74 8.59 12.48 10.23
CA GLY A 74 9.34 13.32 9.28
C GLY A 74 10.22 12.54 8.30
N TYR A 75 9.96 11.24 8.08
CA TYR A 75 10.60 10.50 7.00
C TYR A 75 9.90 10.77 5.66
N ASP A 76 10.70 10.79 4.59
CA ASP A 76 10.23 10.73 3.21
C ASP A 76 9.88 9.27 2.86
N VAL A 77 8.61 8.92 3.03
CA VAL A 77 8.15 7.52 2.92
C VAL A 77 7.73 7.22 1.50
N PHE A 78 8.29 6.16 0.94
CA PHE A 78 7.79 5.51 -0.26
C PHE A 78 7.24 4.13 0.11
N PHE A 79 5.92 3.99 0.07
CA PHE A 79 5.20 2.76 0.39
C PHE A 79 4.64 2.13 -0.87
N GLN A 80 5.07 0.89 -1.17
CA GLN A 80 4.66 0.14 -2.36
C GLN A 80 3.92 -1.14 -1.97
N THR A 81 2.81 -1.39 -2.66
CA THR A 81 2.06 -2.65 -2.66
C THR A 81 1.69 -3.03 -4.09
N GLY A 82 0.93 -4.07 -4.31
CA GLY A 82 0.51 -4.45 -5.66
C GLY A 82 -0.09 -5.85 -5.77
N THR A 83 -0.02 -6.38 -6.99
CA THR A 83 -0.56 -7.70 -7.34
C THR A 83 0.45 -8.58 -8.06
N ASP A 84 0.43 -9.88 -7.72
CA ASP A 84 1.14 -10.95 -8.41
C ASP A 84 0.18 -11.62 -9.41
N GLU A 85 0.52 -11.55 -10.70
CA GLU A 85 -0.41 -11.77 -11.80
C GLU A 85 0.02 -12.89 -12.77
N HIS A 86 1.02 -13.71 -12.39
CA HIS A 86 1.49 -14.80 -13.23
C HIS A 86 1.27 -16.16 -12.56
N GLY A 87 1.03 -17.19 -13.38
CA GLY A 87 1.00 -18.58 -12.95
C GLY A 87 -0.16 -19.40 -13.49
N GLN A 88 0.05 -20.70 -13.56
CA GLN A 88 -0.89 -21.67 -14.13
C GLN A 88 -2.30 -21.60 -13.50
N LYS A 89 -2.39 -21.34 -12.19
CA LYS A 89 -3.68 -21.24 -11.51
C LYS A 89 -4.54 -20.09 -12.05
N ILE A 90 -3.91 -19.00 -12.51
CA ILE A 90 -4.60 -17.88 -13.12
C ILE A 90 -5.10 -18.24 -14.52
N GLU A 91 -4.28 -18.94 -15.31
CA GLU A 91 -4.66 -19.46 -16.63
C GLU A 91 -5.89 -20.37 -16.55
N LEU A 92 -5.86 -21.35 -15.63
CA LEU A 92 -7.00 -22.26 -15.43
C LEU A 92 -8.29 -21.52 -15.04
N LYS A 93 -8.18 -20.50 -14.16
CA LYS A 93 -9.35 -19.70 -13.75
C LYS A 93 -9.87 -18.80 -14.85
N ALA A 94 -9.01 -18.28 -15.70
CA ALA A 94 -9.42 -17.51 -16.87
C ALA A 94 -10.14 -18.40 -17.89
N GLU A 95 -9.65 -19.61 -18.12
CA GLU A 95 -10.29 -20.63 -18.96
C GLU A 95 -11.67 -21.02 -18.42
N GLU A 96 -11.79 -21.31 -17.11
CA GLU A 96 -13.08 -21.59 -16.45
C GLU A 96 -14.07 -20.42 -16.60
N ALA A 97 -13.58 -19.17 -16.60
CA ALA A 97 -14.39 -17.98 -16.79
C ALA A 97 -14.68 -17.64 -18.25
N GLY A 98 -14.06 -18.33 -19.21
CA GLY A 98 -14.22 -18.08 -20.65
C GLY A 98 -13.62 -16.75 -21.13
N ILE A 99 -12.59 -16.23 -20.43
CA ILE A 99 -11.92 -14.97 -20.76
C ILE A 99 -10.40 -15.18 -20.86
N THR A 100 -9.68 -14.18 -21.35
CA THR A 100 -8.22 -14.26 -21.42
C THR A 100 -7.58 -14.12 -20.05
N PRO A 101 -6.38 -14.71 -19.80
CA PRO A 101 -5.63 -14.52 -18.55
C PRO A 101 -5.41 -13.04 -18.23
N LYS A 102 -5.12 -12.21 -19.23
CA LYS A 102 -4.94 -10.77 -19.05
C LYS A 102 -6.22 -10.08 -18.54
N GLU A 103 -7.34 -10.36 -19.14
CA GLU A 103 -8.64 -9.82 -18.72
C GLU A 103 -9.01 -10.29 -17.31
N PHE A 104 -8.73 -11.56 -16.98
CA PHE A 104 -8.95 -12.10 -15.65
C PHE A 104 -8.15 -11.33 -14.59
N VAL A 105 -6.83 -11.15 -14.79
CA VAL A 105 -6.00 -10.43 -13.81
C VAL A 105 -6.32 -8.94 -13.77
N ASP A 106 -6.73 -8.32 -14.88
CA ASP A 106 -7.18 -6.92 -14.88
C ASP A 106 -8.41 -6.73 -13.99
N ASN A 107 -9.38 -7.64 -14.06
CA ASN A 107 -10.58 -7.60 -13.23
C ASN A 107 -10.24 -7.79 -11.74
N VAL A 108 -9.44 -8.81 -11.42
CA VAL A 108 -9.08 -9.13 -10.03
C VAL A 108 -8.19 -8.04 -9.42
N SER A 109 -7.19 -7.55 -10.15
CA SER A 109 -6.29 -6.49 -9.70
C SER A 109 -7.05 -5.18 -9.44
N THR A 110 -7.99 -4.84 -10.32
CA THR A 110 -8.86 -3.67 -10.15
C THR A 110 -9.68 -3.77 -8.87
N GLU A 111 -10.24 -4.94 -8.57
CA GLU A 111 -11.01 -5.17 -7.34
C GLU A 111 -10.14 -5.11 -6.09
N ILE A 112 -8.93 -5.69 -6.12
CA ILE A 112 -7.96 -5.60 -5.02
C ILE A 112 -7.61 -4.13 -4.76
N LYS A 113 -7.25 -3.39 -5.81
CA LYS A 113 -6.95 -1.96 -5.69
C LYS A 113 -8.12 -1.17 -5.11
N ARG A 114 -9.33 -1.43 -5.58
CA ARG A 114 -10.55 -0.79 -5.06
C ARG A 114 -10.73 -1.04 -3.55
N ILE A 115 -10.41 -2.25 -3.06
CA ILE A 115 -10.51 -2.59 -1.64
C ILE A 115 -9.43 -1.83 -0.84
N TRP A 116 -8.19 -1.75 -1.34
CA TRP A 116 -7.12 -0.96 -0.69
C TRP A 116 -7.47 0.53 -0.62
N ASP A 117 -8.03 1.08 -1.70
CA ASP A 117 -8.49 2.47 -1.77
C ASP A 117 -9.69 2.72 -0.82
N LEU A 118 -10.61 1.76 -0.68
CA LEU A 118 -11.74 1.84 0.26
C LEU A 118 -11.28 1.89 1.73
N MET A 119 -10.14 1.26 2.04
CA MET A 119 -9.53 1.31 3.37
C MET A 119 -8.65 2.54 3.58
N ASP A 120 -8.66 3.51 2.65
CA ASP A 120 -7.83 4.71 2.69
C ASP A 120 -6.33 4.41 2.86
N THR A 121 -5.84 3.33 2.22
CA THR A 121 -4.44 2.92 2.29
C THR A 121 -3.55 3.97 1.59
N SER A 122 -2.52 4.44 2.27
CA SER A 122 -1.67 5.55 1.83
C SER A 122 -0.44 5.11 1.01
N TYR A 123 -0.58 4.06 0.19
CA TYR A 123 0.51 3.63 -0.69
C TYR A 123 0.83 4.69 -1.76
N ASP A 124 2.11 4.83 -2.09
CA ASP A 124 2.60 5.73 -3.14
C ASP A 124 2.60 5.03 -4.50
N LYS A 125 2.75 3.69 -4.50
CA LYS A 125 2.78 2.88 -5.72
C LYS A 125 1.99 1.59 -5.55
N PHE A 126 1.10 1.34 -6.49
CA PHE A 126 0.48 0.04 -6.71
C PHE A 126 1.12 -0.58 -7.95
N ILE A 127 1.91 -1.64 -7.78
CA ILE A 127 2.62 -2.34 -8.87
C ILE A 127 1.83 -3.56 -9.30
N ARG A 128 1.83 -3.81 -10.60
CA ARG A 128 1.34 -5.06 -11.18
C ARG A 128 2.52 -5.79 -11.82
N THR A 129 2.63 -7.10 -11.62
CA THR A 129 3.72 -7.86 -12.24
C THR A 129 3.57 -7.95 -13.77
N THR A 130 2.39 -7.60 -14.32
CA THR A 130 2.12 -7.46 -15.76
C THR A 130 2.35 -6.04 -16.29
N ASP A 131 2.81 -5.09 -15.48
CA ASP A 131 3.18 -3.76 -15.97
C ASP A 131 4.43 -3.84 -16.88
N ASP A 132 4.39 -3.23 -18.06
CA ASP A 132 5.49 -3.24 -19.04
C ASP A 132 6.85 -2.84 -18.44
N TYR A 133 6.87 -1.84 -17.55
CA TYR A 133 8.10 -1.39 -16.94
C TYR A 133 8.66 -2.43 -15.95
N HIS A 134 7.78 -3.18 -15.26
CA HIS A 134 8.18 -4.27 -14.38
C HIS A 134 8.80 -5.40 -15.16
N GLU A 135 8.11 -5.86 -16.21
CA GLU A 135 8.61 -6.92 -17.09
C GLU A 135 9.99 -6.58 -17.68
N LYS A 136 10.15 -5.34 -18.17
CA LYS A 136 11.44 -4.86 -18.69
C LYS A 136 12.55 -4.89 -17.63
N GLN A 137 12.27 -4.59 -16.38
CA GLN A 137 13.26 -4.68 -15.31
C GLN A 137 13.58 -6.12 -14.94
N VAL A 138 12.58 -6.99 -14.86
CA VAL A 138 12.79 -8.43 -14.63
C VAL A 138 13.66 -9.02 -15.73
N GLN A 139 13.38 -8.73 -17.00
CA GLN A 139 14.17 -9.18 -18.14
C GLN A 139 15.65 -8.73 -18.06
N LYS A 140 15.90 -7.49 -17.66
CA LYS A 140 17.27 -6.98 -17.47
C LYS A 140 18.03 -7.73 -16.37
N ILE A 141 17.38 -7.96 -15.22
CA ILE A 141 17.97 -8.66 -14.10
C ILE A 141 18.21 -10.12 -14.48
N PHE A 142 17.23 -10.78 -15.09
CA PHE A 142 17.36 -12.17 -15.57
C PHE A 142 18.54 -12.33 -16.53
N LYS A 143 18.61 -11.42 -17.53
CA LYS A 143 19.72 -11.44 -18.50
C LYS A 143 21.08 -11.26 -17.81
N LYS A 144 21.18 -10.35 -16.86
CA LYS A 144 22.42 -10.13 -16.10
C LYS A 144 22.85 -11.39 -15.36
N LEU A 145 21.94 -12.05 -14.65
CA LEU A 145 22.22 -13.28 -13.92
C LEU A 145 22.55 -14.45 -14.85
N TYR A 146 21.91 -14.52 -16.00
CA TYR A 146 22.22 -15.50 -17.04
C TYR A 146 23.63 -15.28 -17.61
N ASP A 147 23.99 -14.05 -17.96
CA ASP A 147 25.31 -13.71 -18.51
C ASP A 147 26.43 -13.94 -17.47
N GLN A 148 26.13 -13.86 -16.18
CA GLN A 148 27.08 -14.17 -15.09
C GLN A 148 27.23 -15.68 -14.82
N GLY A 149 26.35 -16.52 -15.37
CA GLY A 149 26.33 -17.95 -15.14
C GLY A 149 25.57 -18.42 -13.89
N ASP A 150 24.88 -17.49 -13.17
CA ASP A 150 24.07 -17.83 -12.01
C ASP A 150 22.76 -18.52 -12.39
N ILE A 151 22.30 -18.28 -13.62
CA ILE A 151 21.15 -18.95 -14.23
C ILE A 151 21.66 -19.80 -15.39
N TYR A 152 21.31 -21.08 -15.38
CA TYR A 152 21.67 -22.03 -16.43
C TYR A 152 20.50 -22.96 -16.75
N LYS A 153 20.52 -23.56 -17.94
CA LYS A 153 19.51 -24.54 -18.35
C LYS A 153 19.80 -25.87 -17.66
N GLY A 154 18.90 -26.27 -16.75
CA GLY A 154 18.91 -27.59 -16.13
C GLY A 154 18.44 -28.70 -17.08
N SER A 155 18.76 -29.94 -16.75
CA SER A 155 18.27 -31.16 -17.43
C SER A 155 17.09 -31.72 -16.66
#